data_e6f640f0ce81d08a29fd11ba044a996a
#
_entry.id   e6f640f0ce81d08a29fd11ba044a996a
#
_cell.length_a   1.000
_cell.length_b   1.000
_cell.length_c   1.000
_cell.angle_alpha   90.00
_cell.angle_beta   90.00
_cell.angle_gamma   90.00
#
_symmetry.space_group_name_H-M   'P 1'
#
loop_
_entity.id
_entity.type
_entity.pdbx_description
1 polymer ?
#
loop_
_entity_poly.entity_id
_entity_poly.type
_entity_poly.pdbx_seq_one_letter_code
_entity_poly.pdbx_strand_id
1 'polypeptide(L)'
;MTDSPELNATAVVEAPAFDSGAAARKSSPAARLRKRRQTAGRLRTSVDAALLGLAGFIGMFAIWWLISAFAPDLPTPGEAITALKTLLTSPFHNNGPNDMGIGIHLMTSLQRVFIGFGLATLVAVPLGFAMGASKQAWSAFNPVVQLLRPVSPLAWFPLGLVVLKAAPAAAIFVIFITSLWPTVMNTAFGVASVPESHKNVARVFRFSRRKFTRHVLLPYSLPSMVTGMRISMGIAWMVIVAAEMLSGGTGIGFFVWDSYNGSNLPNVAAAIFLIGFVGLALDYGFNKLQARVAFKEVA
;
A
#
# COMPACT_ATOMS: atom_id res chain seq x y z
N MET A 1 -54.08 -39.79 -56.55
CA MET A 1 -53.61 -40.90 -55.75
C MET A 1 -52.83 -40.32 -54.66
N THR A 2 -53.51 -40.00 -53.51
CA THR A 2 -53.57 -40.78 -52.27
C THR A 2 -52.16 -40.81 -51.64
N ASP A 3 -51.88 -40.37 -50.47
CA ASP A 3 -52.58 -40.37 -49.21
C ASP A 3 -51.90 -39.45 -48.22
N SER A 4 -52.68 -38.70 -47.47
CA SER A 4 -52.25 -38.17 -46.19
C SER A 4 -52.48 -39.19 -45.09
N PRO A 5 -51.71 -39.23 -44.04
CA PRO A 5 -52.30 -39.45 -42.74
C PRO A 5 -51.91 -38.39 -41.69
N GLU A 6 -52.94 -37.81 -41.19
CA GLU A 6 -53.43 -37.71 -39.81
C GLU A 6 -52.44 -37.21 -38.75
N LEU A 7 -52.82 -36.01 -38.27
CA LEU A 7 -52.52 -35.50 -36.95
C LEU A 7 -52.83 -36.52 -35.86
N ASN A 8 -51.89 -36.81 -35.00
CA ASN A 8 -52.21 -37.38 -33.69
C ASN A 8 -51.80 -36.46 -32.60
N ALA A 9 -52.75 -36.14 -31.78
CA ALA A 9 -52.82 -35.17 -30.78
C ALA A 9 -52.05 -35.56 -29.47
N THR A 10 -51.67 -34.58 -28.72
CA THR A 10 -51.54 -34.55 -27.27
C THR A 10 -50.57 -35.58 -26.63
N ALA A 11 -49.32 -35.10 -26.44
CA ALA A 11 -48.55 -35.49 -25.29
C ALA A 11 -48.52 -34.27 -24.31
N VAL A 12 -49.36 -34.37 -23.29
CA VAL A 12 -49.31 -33.48 -22.12
C VAL A 12 -47.99 -33.78 -21.42
N VAL A 13 -47.05 -32.84 -21.51
CA VAL A 13 -45.83 -32.89 -20.71
C VAL A 13 -46.24 -32.47 -19.29
N GLU A 14 -46.40 -33.45 -18.40
CA GLU A 14 -46.48 -33.22 -16.96
C GLU A 14 -45.20 -32.51 -16.49
N ALA A 15 -45.37 -31.29 -15.97
CA ALA A 15 -44.32 -30.58 -15.28
C ALA A 15 -43.92 -31.36 -14.01
N PRO A 16 -42.63 -31.57 -13.74
CA PRO A 16 -42.23 -32.23 -12.50
C PRO A 16 -42.62 -31.36 -11.31
N ALA A 17 -43.33 -32.00 -10.38
CA ALA A 17 -43.73 -31.39 -9.11
C ALA A 17 -42.54 -30.80 -8.39
N PHE A 18 -42.63 -29.50 -8.04
CA PHE A 18 -41.70 -28.81 -7.16
C PHE A 18 -41.81 -29.45 -5.77
N ASP A 19 -40.86 -30.34 -5.46
CA ASP A 19 -40.73 -30.91 -4.12
C ASP A 19 -40.19 -29.82 -3.19
N SER A 20 -41.08 -29.19 -2.43
CA SER A 20 -40.81 -28.18 -1.40
C SER A 20 -40.27 -28.82 -0.10
N GLY A 21 -39.46 -29.84 -0.25
CA GLY A 21 -38.70 -30.46 0.84
C GLY A 21 -37.44 -29.66 1.19
N ALA A 22 -37.57 -28.45 1.74
CA ALA A 22 -36.51 -27.77 2.44
C ALA A 22 -36.18 -28.47 3.77
N ALA A 23 -35.90 -29.78 3.70
CA ALA A 23 -35.29 -30.51 4.82
C ALA A 23 -33.84 -30.01 4.97
N ALA A 24 -33.58 -29.34 6.10
CA ALA A 24 -32.26 -28.94 6.54
C ALA A 24 -31.21 -30.04 6.26
N ARG A 25 -30.42 -29.88 5.21
CA ARG A 25 -29.29 -30.77 4.88
C ARG A 25 -28.29 -30.72 6.04
N LYS A 26 -28.50 -31.55 7.06
CA LYS A 26 -27.50 -31.85 8.07
C LYS A 26 -26.28 -32.36 7.32
N SER A 27 -25.19 -31.53 7.33
CA SER A 27 -23.93 -31.85 6.66
C SER A 27 -23.49 -33.27 7.06
N SER A 28 -23.27 -34.14 6.06
CA SER A 28 -22.89 -35.54 6.28
C SER A 28 -21.63 -35.62 7.17
N PRO A 29 -21.48 -36.69 7.97
CA PRO A 29 -20.29 -36.87 8.82
C PRO A 29 -18.97 -36.75 8.03
N ALA A 30 -18.95 -37.18 6.77
CA ALA A 30 -17.81 -37.07 5.86
C ALA A 30 -17.51 -35.62 5.49
N ALA A 31 -18.52 -34.75 5.27
CA ALA A 31 -18.33 -33.33 4.99
C ALA A 31 -17.79 -32.59 6.22
N ARG A 32 -18.20 -32.97 7.44
CA ARG A 32 -17.68 -32.42 8.69
C ARG A 32 -16.21 -32.83 8.93
N LEU A 33 -15.85 -34.08 8.64
CA LEU A 33 -14.47 -34.55 8.71
C LEU A 33 -13.56 -33.89 7.69
N ARG A 34 -14.05 -33.69 6.47
CA ARG A 34 -13.31 -32.96 5.41
C ARG A 34 -13.07 -31.50 5.79
N LYS A 35 -14.09 -30.82 6.35
CA LYS A 35 -13.97 -29.44 6.85
C LYS A 35 -13.02 -29.33 8.04
N ARG A 36 -13.04 -30.30 8.98
CA ARG A 36 -12.09 -30.37 10.09
C ARG A 36 -10.65 -30.62 9.62
N ARG A 37 -10.42 -31.48 8.65
CA ARG A 37 -9.08 -31.70 8.06
C ARG A 37 -8.57 -30.48 7.30
N GLN A 38 -9.44 -29.77 6.58
CA GLN A 38 -9.07 -28.52 5.89
C GLN A 38 -8.76 -27.39 6.88
N THR A 39 -9.51 -27.26 7.98
CA THR A 39 -9.22 -26.27 9.03
C THR A 39 -7.95 -26.62 9.81
N ALA A 40 -7.74 -27.90 10.14
CA ALA A 40 -6.52 -28.33 10.80
C ALA A 40 -5.27 -28.16 9.92
N GLY A 41 -5.38 -28.42 8.61
CA GLY A 41 -4.32 -28.14 7.63
C GLY A 41 -3.99 -26.65 7.52
N ARG A 42 -5.01 -25.78 7.47
CA ARG A 42 -4.82 -24.32 7.44
C ARG A 42 -4.21 -23.76 8.73
N LEU A 43 -4.61 -24.30 9.91
CA LEU A 43 -4.03 -23.91 11.19
C LEU A 43 -2.56 -24.35 11.27
N ARG A 44 -2.22 -25.55 10.82
CA ARG A 44 -0.85 -26.05 10.81
C ARG A 44 0.04 -25.21 9.89
N THR A 45 -0.40 -24.89 8.68
CA THR A 45 0.35 -24.02 7.75
C THR A 45 0.51 -22.59 8.28
N SER A 46 -0.47 -22.06 9.03
CA SER A 46 -0.33 -20.72 9.64
C SER A 46 0.60 -20.72 10.84
N VAL A 47 0.63 -21.79 11.64
CA VAL A 47 1.57 -21.95 12.77
C VAL A 47 2.99 -22.14 12.23
N ASP A 48 3.17 -22.99 11.22
CA ASP A 48 4.47 -23.22 10.58
C ASP A 48 5.01 -21.91 9.97
N ALA A 49 4.16 -21.11 9.31
CA ALA A 49 4.54 -19.81 8.78
C ALA A 49 4.92 -18.81 9.88
N ALA A 50 4.21 -18.81 11.02
CA ALA A 50 4.54 -17.96 12.15
C ALA A 50 5.87 -18.39 12.82
N LEU A 51 6.10 -19.70 12.96
CA LEU A 51 7.37 -20.23 13.49
C LEU A 51 8.55 -19.90 12.58
N LEU A 52 8.39 -20.03 11.26
CA LEU A 52 9.42 -19.65 10.29
C LEU A 52 9.69 -18.14 10.32
N GLY A 53 8.64 -17.32 10.46
CA GLY A 53 8.78 -15.88 10.62
C GLY A 53 9.55 -15.53 11.91
N LEU A 54 9.20 -16.16 13.04
CA LEU A 54 9.90 -15.99 14.32
C LEU A 54 11.38 -16.43 14.21
N ALA A 55 11.63 -17.57 13.58
CA ALA A 55 12.99 -18.05 13.35
C ALA A 55 13.81 -17.07 12.51
N GLY A 56 13.19 -16.45 11.48
CA GLY A 56 13.81 -15.38 10.69
C GLY A 56 14.18 -14.15 11.53
N PHE A 57 13.28 -13.70 12.39
CA PHE A 57 13.57 -12.61 13.33
C PHE A 57 14.70 -12.96 14.32
N ILE A 58 14.63 -14.15 14.92
CA ILE A 58 15.69 -14.62 15.83
C ILE A 58 17.03 -14.70 15.10
N GLY A 59 17.05 -15.24 13.87
CA GLY A 59 18.26 -15.30 13.04
C GLY A 59 18.83 -13.90 12.74
N MET A 60 17.99 -12.94 12.38
CA MET A 60 18.39 -11.56 12.15
C MET A 60 19.02 -10.93 13.41
N PHE A 61 18.38 -11.08 14.57
CA PHE A 61 18.91 -10.57 15.83
C PHE A 61 20.19 -11.27 16.27
N ALA A 62 20.31 -12.58 16.03
CA ALA A 62 21.53 -13.35 16.30
C ALA A 62 22.69 -12.88 15.42
N ILE A 63 22.45 -12.65 14.14
CA ILE A 63 23.46 -12.10 13.19
C ILE A 63 23.89 -10.71 13.65
N TRP A 64 22.95 -9.84 14.00
CA TRP A 64 23.29 -8.50 14.49
C TRP A 64 24.12 -8.56 15.77
N TRP A 65 23.71 -9.39 16.75
CA TRP A 65 24.47 -9.59 17.99
C TRP A 65 25.89 -10.10 17.71
N LEU A 66 26.03 -11.04 16.77
CA LEU A 66 27.32 -11.58 16.36
C LEU A 66 28.20 -10.48 15.73
N ILE A 67 27.64 -9.67 14.84
CA ILE A 67 28.38 -8.56 14.19
C ILE A 67 28.82 -7.52 15.25
N SER A 68 27.93 -7.16 16.21
CA SER A 68 28.29 -6.21 17.27
C SER A 68 29.41 -6.72 18.19
N ALA A 69 29.57 -8.04 18.32
CA ALA A 69 30.70 -8.63 19.06
C ALA A 69 32.06 -8.43 18.38
N PHE A 70 32.08 -8.25 17.05
CA PHE A 70 33.30 -8.00 16.26
C PHE A 70 33.51 -6.51 15.94
N ALA A 71 32.50 -5.68 16.11
CA ALA A 71 32.53 -4.23 15.86
C ALA A 71 32.10 -3.48 17.12
N PRO A 72 33.04 -3.11 18.01
CA PRO A 72 32.74 -2.50 19.32
C PRO A 72 31.96 -1.20 19.25
N ASP A 73 32.07 -0.48 18.12
CA ASP A 73 31.32 0.77 17.90
C ASP A 73 29.85 0.52 17.51
N LEU A 74 29.49 -0.71 17.11
CA LEU A 74 28.12 -1.04 16.74
C LEU A 74 27.30 -1.41 17.98
N PRO A 75 26.17 -0.74 18.24
CA PRO A 75 25.34 -1.02 19.41
C PRO A 75 24.79 -2.45 19.36
N THR A 76 24.77 -3.10 20.50
CA THR A 76 24.13 -4.39 20.66
C THR A 76 22.61 -4.26 20.58
N PRO A 77 21.88 -5.36 20.27
CA PRO A 77 20.42 -5.35 20.34
C PRO A 77 19.87 -4.93 21.72
N GLY A 78 20.57 -5.28 22.80
CA GLY A 78 20.17 -4.91 24.16
C GLY A 78 20.26 -3.40 24.42
N GLU A 79 21.32 -2.75 23.97
CA GLU A 79 21.50 -1.30 24.05
C GLU A 79 20.45 -0.55 23.22
N ALA A 80 20.16 -1.01 22.02
CA ALA A 80 19.13 -0.43 21.16
C ALA A 80 17.73 -0.54 21.81
N ILE A 81 17.40 -1.67 22.45
CA ILE A 81 16.12 -1.85 23.17
C ILE A 81 16.07 -0.93 24.40
N THR A 82 17.18 -0.76 25.11
CA THR A 82 17.26 0.14 26.27
C THR A 82 17.08 1.58 25.84
N ALA A 83 17.76 2.02 24.78
CA ALA A 83 17.59 3.33 24.17
C ALA A 83 16.14 3.57 23.72
N LEU A 84 15.52 2.58 23.06
CA LEU A 84 14.12 2.65 22.64
C LEU A 84 13.18 2.85 23.85
N LYS A 85 13.37 2.11 24.92
CA LYS A 85 12.60 2.29 26.17
C LYS A 85 12.76 3.70 26.72
N THR A 86 13.99 4.20 26.80
CA THR A 86 14.28 5.56 27.28
C THR A 86 13.60 6.62 26.44
N LEU A 87 13.66 6.51 25.09
CA LEU A 87 12.99 7.42 24.17
C LEU A 87 11.47 7.40 24.30
N LEU A 88 10.89 6.26 24.69
CA LEU A 88 9.46 6.10 24.88
C LEU A 88 8.95 6.48 26.26
N THR A 89 9.81 6.76 27.26
CA THR A 89 9.36 7.25 28.59
C THR A 89 8.82 8.66 28.54
N SER A 90 9.40 9.54 27.70
CA SER A 90 8.97 10.92 27.54
C SER A 90 8.95 11.33 26.06
N PRO A 91 8.05 10.72 25.23
CA PRO A 91 8.14 10.85 23.77
C PRO A 91 7.79 12.25 23.26
N PHE A 92 7.11 13.08 24.06
CA PHE A 92 6.64 14.42 23.68
C PHE A 92 7.26 15.54 24.53
N HIS A 93 8.39 15.29 25.20
CA HIS A 93 9.09 16.38 25.88
C HIS A 93 9.60 17.42 24.88
N ASN A 94 9.65 18.67 25.30
CA ASN A 94 10.14 19.78 24.48
C ASN A 94 10.87 20.78 25.41
N ASN A 95 12.16 20.62 25.51
CA ASN A 95 13.05 21.49 26.31
C ASN A 95 13.77 22.51 25.43
N GLY A 96 13.43 22.62 24.16
CA GLY A 96 14.02 23.53 23.19
C GLY A 96 14.28 22.88 21.83
N PRO A 97 14.79 23.65 20.86
CA PRO A 97 14.96 23.19 19.48
C PRO A 97 15.80 21.93 19.30
N ASN A 98 16.77 21.70 20.19
CA ASN A 98 17.72 20.59 20.13
C ASN A 98 17.40 19.44 21.13
N ASP A 99 16.35 19.59 21.95
CA ASP A 99 15.96 18.59 22.95
C ASP A 99 14.44 18.36 22.88
N MET A 100 14.05 17.66 21.83
CA MET A 100 12.68 17.27 21.55
C MET A 100 12.52 15.76 21.62
N GLY A 101 11.40 15.31 22.19
CA GLY A 101 11.03 13.90 22.28
C GLY A 101 10.80 13.26 20.91
N ILE A 102 11.09 11.97 20.81
CA ILE A 102 11.00 11.18 19.58
C ILE A 102 9.59 11.22 18.94
N GLY A 103 8.54 11.36 19.77
CA GLY A 103 7.16 11.50 19.31
C GLY A 103 6.92 12.77 18.49
N ILE A 104 7.56 13.90 18.87
CA ILE A 104 7.47 15.16 18.13
C ILE A 104 8.13 14.98 16.75
N HIS A 105 9.33 14.37 16.71
CA HIS A 105 10.02 14.07 15.46
C HIS A 105 9.17 13.18 14.53
N LEU A 106 8.58 12.10 15.05
CA LEU A 106 7.72 11.19 14.29
C LEU A 106 6.47 11.91 13.75
N MET A 107 5.79 12.70 14.58
CA MET A 107 4.59 13.43 14.15
C MET A 107 4.90 14.45 13.07
N THR A 108 6.02 15.17 13.19
CA THR A 108 6.48 16.13 12.17
C THR A 108 6.76 15.42 10.83
N SER A 109 7.46 14.29 10.85
CA SER A 109 7.73 13.50 9.65
C SER A 109 6.44 12.97 9.02
N LEU A 110 5.53 12.41 9.83
CA LEU A 110 4.22 11.93 9.36
C LEU A 110 3.39 13.06 8.73
N GLN A 111 3.36 14.23 9.36
CA GLN A 111 2.66 15.39 8.82
C GLN A 111 3.18 15.76 7.43
N ARG A 112 4.50 15.83 7.25
CA ARG A 112 5.13 16.13 5.94
C ARG A 112 4.82 15.06 4.91
N VAL A 113 4.87 13.78 5.30
CA VAL A 113 4.54 12.65 4.43
C VAL A 113 3.09 12.74 3.96
N PHE A 114 2.13 12.93 4.88
CA PHE A 114 0.73 13.00 4.50
C PHE A 114 0.41 14.22 3.63
N ILE A 115 1.04 15.37 3.87
CA ILE A 115 0.87 16.55 3.01
C ILE A 115 1.42 16.27 1.61
N GLY A 116 2.68 15.84 1.50
CA GLY A 116 3.33 15.60 0.19
C GLY A 116 2.64 14.50 -0.60
N PHE A 117 2.31 13.38 0.06
CA PHE A 117 1.55 12.27 -0.53
C PHE A 117 0.12 12.68 -0.93
N GLY A 118 -0.56 13.46 -0.10
CA GLY A 118 -1.91 13.96 -0.40
C GLY A 118 -1.92 14.85 -1.65
N LEU A 119 -0.98 15.79 -1.74
CA LEU A 119 -0.80 16.64 -2.92
C LEU A 119 -0.44 15.81 -4.16
N ALA A 120 0.46 14.83 -4.01
CA ALA A 120 0.81 13.93 -5.10
C ALA A 120 -0.40 13.13 -5.60
N THR A 121 -1.19 12.59 -4.70
CA THR A 121 -2.40 11.82 -5.03
C THR A 121 -3.44 12.67 -5.75
N LEU A 122 -3.63 13.91 -5.29
CA LEU A 122 -4.57 14.88 -5.91
C LEU A 122 -4.22 15.17 -7.39
N VAL A 123 -2.94 15.19 -7.74
CA VAL A 123 -2.47 15.38 -9.11
C VAL A 123 -2.37 14.05 -9.87
N ALA A 124 -1.84 13.01 -9.23
CA ALA A 124 -1.56 11.73 -9.85
C ALA A 124 -2.82 10.99 -10.31
N VAL A 125 -3.89 11.03 -9.51
CA VAL A 125 -5.12 10.31 -9.85
C VAL A 125 -5.79 10.89 -11.10
N PRO A 126 -6.05 12.20 -11.23
CA PRO A 126 -6.60 12.77 -12.46
C PRO A 126 -5.69 12.55 -13.68
N LEU A 127 -4.37 12.74 -13.52
CA LEU A 127 -3.40 12.53 -14.61
C LEU A 127 -3.38 11.07 -15.07
N GLY A 128 -3.31 10.12 -14.14
CA GLY A 128 -3.36 8.69 -14.43
C GLY A 128 -4.68 8.27 -15.08
N PHE A 129 -5.81 8.85 -14.65
CA PHE A 129 -7.10 8.65 -15.31
C PHE A 129 -7.09 9.15 -16.75
N ALA A 130 -6.59 10.35 -17.00
CA ALA A 130 -6.48 10.91 -18.36
C ALA A 130 -5.59 10.03 -19.24
N MET A 131 -4.44 9.58 -18.73
CA MET A 131 -3.51 8.69 -19.45
C MET A 131 -4.13 7.32 -19.74
N GLY A 132 -4.84 6.72 -18.79
CA GLY A 132 -5.48 5.41 -18.99
C GLY A 132 -6.71 5.46 -19.89
N ALA A 133 -7.43 6.57 -19.92
CA ALA A 133 -8.65 6.74 -20.73
C ALA A 133 -8.39 7.20 -22.16
N SER A 134 -7.21 7.77 -22.48
CA SER A 134 -6.91 8.38 -23.76
C SER A 134 -5.52 8.00 -24.29
N LYS A 135 -5.48 7.46 -25.52
CA LYS A 135 -4.21 7.16 -26.20
C LYS A 135 -3.35 8.41 -26.40
N GLN A 136 -4.00 9.55 -26.68
CA GLN A 136 -3.28 10.83 -26.87
C GLN A 136 -2.62 11.28 -25.56
N ALA A 137 -3.36 11.25 -24.44
CA ALA A 137 -2.80 11.59 -23.13
C ALA A 137 -1.67 10.62 -22.74
N TRP A 138 -1.84 9.32 -22.99
CA TRP A 138 -0.78 8.35 -22.79
C TRP A 138 0.49 8.70 -23.58
N SER A 139 0.36 8.92 -24.89
CA SER A 139 1.49 9.25 -25.77
C SER A 139 2.19 10.55 -25.38
N ALA A 140 1.44 11.53 -24.86
CA ALA A 140 2.00 12.82 -24.45
C ALA A 140 2.75 12.72 -23.10
N PHE A 141 2.18 12.07 -22.10
CA PHE A 141 2.72 12.10 -20.74
C PHE A 141 3.64 10.92 -20.40
N ASN A 142 3.45 9.76 -21.03
CA ASN A 142 4.25 8.57 -20.72
C ASN A 142 5.77 8.77 -20.93
N PRO A 143 6.28 9.43 -21.98
CA PRO A 143 7.70 9.71 -22.12
C PRO A 143 8.26 10.55 -20.96
N VAL A 144 7.49 11.55 -20.50
CA VAL A 144 7.86 12.40 -19.36
C VAL A 144 7.94 11.59 -18.06
N VAL A 145 6.93 10.74 -17.81
CA VAL A 145 6.92 9.86 -16.65
C VAL A 145 8.10 8.89 -16.68
N GLN A 146 8.40 8.28 -17.83
CA GLN A 146 9.52 7.35 -17.96
C GLN A 146 10.88 8.03 -17.79
N LEU A 147 11.03 9.29 -18.19
CA LEU A 147 12.25 10.06 -18.00
C LEU A 147 12.46 10.45 -16.54
N LEU A 148 11.41 10.91 -15.85
CA LEU A 148 11.53 11.47 -14.50
C LEU A 148 11.43 10.43 -13.38
N ARG A 149 10.77 9.30 -13.63
CA ARG A 149 10.60 8.22 -12.64
C ARG A 149 11.91 7.64 -12.10
N PRO A 150 12.96 7.36 -12.90
CA PRO A 150 14.22 6.81 -12.41
C PRO A 150 15.11 7.84 -11.72
N VAL A 151 14.76 9.13 -11.73
CA VAL A 151 15.57 10.17 -11.08
C VAL A 151 15.51 9.97 -9.56
N SER A 152 16.69 9.99 -8.93
CA SER A 152 16.78 9.86 -7.46
C SER A 152 15.93 10.93 -6.76
N PRO A 153 15.09 10.55 -5.80
CA PRO A 153 14.30 11.51 -5.03
C PRO A 153 15.10 12.64 -4.43
N LEU A 154 16.28 12.31 -3.87
CA LEU A 154 17.14 13.29 -3.21
C LEU A 154 17.77 14.29 -4.17
N ALA A 155 17.88 13.99 -5.47
CA ALA A 155 18.35 14.95 -6.47
C ALA A 155 17.39 16.14 -6.64
N TRP A 156 16.11 15.97 -6.28
CA TRP A 156 15.11 17.03 -6.31
C TRP A 156 15.20 17.98 -5.11
N PHE A 157 15.83 17.56 -4.01
CA PHE A 157 15.88 18.34 -2.76
C PHE A 157 16.55 19.73 -2.94
N PRO A 158 17.73 19.85 -3.55
CA PRO A 158 18.36 21.16 -3.78
C PRO A 158 17.50 22.08 -4.64
N LEU A 159 16.83 21.53 -5.68
CA LEU A 159 15.94 22.32 -6.55
C LEU A 159 14.71 22.80 -5.76
N GLY A 160 14.12 21.92 -4.94
CA GLY A 160 13.03 22.29 -4.03
C GLY A 160 13.46 23.39 -3.06
N LEU A 161 14.68 23.32 -2.51
CA LEU A 161 15.20 24.31 -1.59
C LEU A 161 15.40 25.69 -2.24
N VAL A 162 15.93 25.72 -3.47
CA VAL A 162 16.12 26.98 -4.22
C VAL A 162 14.78 27.65 -4.53
N VAL A 163 13.78 26.85 -4.94
CA VAL A 163 12.47 27.38 -5.34
C VAL A 163 11.60 27.78 -4.15
N LEU A 164 11.55 26.92 -3.11
CA LEU A 164 10.64 27.10 -1.98
C LEU A 164 11.30 27.86 -0.81
N LYS A 165 12.62 28.01 -0.81
CA LYS A 165 13.42 28.75 0.19
C LYS A 165 13.19 28.30 1.64
N ALA A 166 12.65 27.10 1.83
CA ALA A 166 12.35 26.53 3.13
C ALA A 166 12.59 25.01 3.11
N ALA A 167 13.45 24.52 3.99
CA ALA A 167 13.82 23.10 4.06
C ALA A 167 12.64 22.17 4.32
N PRO A 168 11.67 22.48 5.22
CA PRO A 168 10.47 21.64 5.38
C PRO A 168 9.61 21.58 4.12
N ALA A 169 9.47 22.67 3.38
CA ALA A 169 8.72 22.71 2.12
C ALA A 169 9.45 21.93 1.02
N ALA A 170 10.78 22.00 0.95
CA ALA A 170 11.58 21.21 0.03
C ALA A 170 11.43 19.70 0.30
N ALA A 171 11.41 19.28 1.56
CA ALA A 171 11.15 17.89 1.92
C ALA A 171 9.75 17.41 1.46
N ILE A 172 8.70 18.23 1.68
CA ILE A 172 7.34 17.95 1.17
C ILE A 172 7.31 17.86 -0.36
N PHE A 173 8.04 18.74 -1.04
CA PHE A 173 8.16 18.72 -2.51
C PHE A 173 8.80 17.43 -3.02
N VAL A 174 9.85 16.95 -2.38
CA VAL A 174 10.49 15.68 -2.74
C VAL A 174 9.52 14.51 -2.56
N ILE A 175 8.77 14.48 -1.46
CA ILE A 175 7.72 13.47 -1.23
C ILE A 175 6.67 13.55 -2.35
N PHE A 176 6.22 14.76 -2.69
CA PHE A 176 5.24 14.99 -3.76
C PHE A 176 5.71 14.39 -5.09
N ILE A 177 6.91 14.77 -5.56
CA ILE A 177 7.45 14.28 -6.82
C ILE A 177 7.60 12.75 -6.82
N THR A 178 8.10 12.18 -5.72
CA THR A 178 8.38 10.75 -5.63
C THR A 178 7.10 9.92 -5.59
N SER A 179 6.09 10.40 -4.88
CA SER A 179 4.79 9.72 -4.73
C SER A 179 3.92 9.80 -5.98
N LEU A 180 4.22 10.75 -6.87
CA LEU A 180 3.45 10.99 -8.07
C LEU A 180 3.46 9.79 -9.02
N TRP A 181 4.67 9.27 -9.31
CA TRP A 181 4.87 8.32 -10.40
C TRP A 181 4.18 6.96 -10.20
N PRO A 182 4.32 6.27 -9.04
CA PRO A 182 3.63 5.00 -8.83
C PRO A 182 2.12 5.15 -8.86
N THR A 183 1.58 6.24 -8.30
CA THR A 183 0.14 6.50 -8.30
C THR A 183 -0.37 6.79 -9.71
N VAL A 184 0.32 7.62 -10.51
CA VAL A 184 -0.03 7.89 -11.91
C VAL A 184 -0.10 6.60 -12.72
N MET A 185 0.98 5.80 -12.69
CA MET A 185 1.09 4.61 -13.53
C MET A 185 0.07 3.53 -13.14
N ASN A 186 -0.09 3.25 -11.84
CA ASN A 186 -1.08 2.27 -11.40
C ASN A 186 -2.52 2.72 -11.69
N THR A 187 -2.82 4.02 -11.58
CA THR A 187 -4.11 4.56 -11.97
C THR A 187 -4.34 4.40 -13.48
N ALA A 188 -3.34 4.76 -14.30
CA ALA A 188 -3.44 4.65 -15.76
C ALA A 188 -3.63 3.19 -16.21
N PHE A 189 -2.87 2.26 -15.65
CA PHE A 189 -3.03 0.82 -15.93
C PHE A 189 -4.39 0.31 -15.47
N GLY A 190 -4.86 0.70 -14.29
CA GLY A 190 -6.19 0.32 -13.79
C GLY A 190 -7.32 0.78 -14.71
N VAL A 191 -7.24 2.01 -15.22
CA VAL A 191 -8.23 2.53 -16.17
C VAL A 191 -8.13 1.85 -17.53
N ALA A 192 -6.91 1.62 -18.03
CA ALA A 192 -6.70 0.95 -19.32
C ALA A 192 -7.12 -0.52 -19.34
N SER A 193 -7.06 -1.20 -18.18
CA SER A 193 -7.37 -2.63 -18.05
C SER A 193 -8.87 -2.97 -18.06
N VAL A 194 -9.77 -1.97 -18.13
CA VAL A 194 -11.22 -2.21 -18.19
C VAL A 194 -11.58 -3.05 -19.43
N PRO A 195 -12.21 -4.23 -19.25
CA PRO A 195 -12.54 -5.14 -20.34
C PRO A 195 -13.46 -4.51 -21.39
N GLU A 196 -13.30 -4.91 -22.64
CA GLU A 196 -14.15 -4.42 -23.74
C GLU A 196 -15.64 -4.79 -23.54
N SER A 197 -15.94 -5.91 -22.86
CA SER A 197 -17.31 -6.28 -22.49
C SER A 197 -18.02 -5.17 -21.70
N HIS A 198 -17.36 -4.59 -20.70
CA HIS A 198 -17.93 -3.49 -19.91
C HIS A 198 -18.10 -2.21 -20.74
N LYS A 199 -17.15 -1.93 -21.65
CA LYS A 199 -17.24 -0.79 -22.58
C LYS A 199 -18.39 -0.97 -23.56
N ASN A 200 -18.61 -2.21 -24.07
CA ASN A 200 -19.68 -2.53 -24.99
C ASN A 200 -21.05 -2.41 -24.32
N VAL A 201 -21.23 -2.94 -23.10
CA VAL A 201 -22.45 -2.76 -22.30
C VAL A 201 -22.76 -1.25 -22.14
N ALA A 202 -21.76 -0.45 -21.76
CA ALA A 202 -21.96 0.97 -21.59
C ALA A 202 -22.35 1.69 -22.90
N ARG A 203 -21.87 1.23 -24.08
CA ARG A 203 -22.27 1.73 -25.39
C ARG A 203 -23.72 1.37 -25.71
N VAL A 204 -24.11 0.11 -25.50
CA VAL A 204 -25.52 -0.35 -25.73
C VAL A 204 -26.49 0.48 -24.91
N PHE A 205 -26.18 0.72 -23.63
CA PHE A 205 -27.02 1.54 -22.75
C PHE A 205 -26.80 3.05 -22.93
N ARG A 206 -26.05 3.49 -23.94
CA ARG A 206 -25.77 4.89 -24.26
C ARG A 206 -25.33 5.71 -23.06
N PHE A 207 -24.39 5.17 -22.25
CA PHE A 207 -23.87 5.92 -21.12
C PHE A 207 -23.17 7.21 -21.58
N SER A 208 -23.50 8.35 -20.95
CA SER A 208 -22.73 9.56 -21.11
C SER A 208 -21.30 9.36 -20.59
N ARG A 209 -20.34 10.16 -21.08
CA ARG A 209 -18.92 10.09 -20.61
C ARG A 209 -18.81 10.14 -19.09
N ARG A 210 -19.55 11.06 -18.44
CA ARG A 210 -19.56 11.19 -16.97
C ARG A 210 -20.12 9.94 -16.29
N LYS A 211 -21.23 9.37 -16.80
CA LYS A 211 -21.83 8.15 -16.26
C LYS A 211 -20.89 6.95 -16.43
N PHE A 212 -20.24 6.81 -17.59
CA PHE A 212 -19.25 5.77 -17.85
C PHE A 212 -18.05 5.86 -16.90
N THR A 213 -17.47 7.07 -16.74
CA THR A 213 -16.34 7.27 -15.82
C THR A 213 -16.72 6.93 -14.39
N ARG A 214 -17.88 7.41 -13.89
CA ARG A 214 -18.26 7.23 -12.48
C ARG A 214 -18.69 5.81 -12.12
N HIS A 215 -19.36 5.09 -13.04
CA HIS A 215 -19.97 3.80 -12.75
C HIS A 215 -19.21 2.61 -13.33
N VAL A 216 -18.28 2.82 -14.25
CA VAL A 216 -17.49 1.75 -14.87
C VAL A 216 -16.00 1.96 -14.62
N LEU A 217 -15.42 3.06 -15.13
CA LEU A 217 -13.98 3.26 -15.04
C LEU A 217 -13.48 3.41 -13.60
N LEU A 218 -14.10 4.29 -12.82
CA LEU A 218 -13.67 4.57 -11.46
C LEU A 218 -13.76 3.34 -10.54
N PRO A 219 -14.90 2.63 -10.44
CA PRO A 219 -14.97 1.45 -9.58
C PRO A 219 -13.99 0.35 -10.03
N TYR A 220 -13.85 0.12 -11.33
CA TYR A 220 -12.97 -0.92 -11.84
C TYR A 220 -11.49 -0.61 -11.60
N SER A 221 -11.07 0.65 -11.75
CA SER A 221 -9.68 1.06 -11.56
C SER A 221 -9.29 1.27 -10.09
N LEU A 222 -10.27 1.36 -9.18
CA LEU A 222 -10.04 1.68 -7.77
C LEU A 222 -9.04 0.73 -7.06
N PRO A 223 -9.08 -0.60 -7.24
CA PRO A 223 -8.09 -1.50 -6.64
C PRO A 223 -6.65 -1.19 -7.10
N SER A 224 -6.46 -0.93 -8.39
CA SER A 224 -5.14 -0.57 -8.95
C SER A 224 -4.67 0.79 -8.47
N MET A 225 -5.58 1.77 -8.35
CA MET A 225 -5.28 3.09 -7.78
C MET A 225 -4.78 2.97 -6.35
N VAL A 226 -5.49 2.22 -5.50
CA VAL A 226 -5.10 2.01 -4.09
C VAL A 226 -3.76 1.26 -4.01
N THR A 227 -3.49 0.32 -4.92
CA THR A 227 -2.18 -0.33 -5.02
C THR A 227 -1.07 0.70 -5.32
N GLY A 228 -1.30 1.60 -6.28
CA GLY A 228 -0.37 2.69 -6.60
C GLY A 228 -0.13 3.61 -5.41
N MET A 229 -1.20 4.01 -4.72
CA MET A 229 -1.13 4.85 -3.52
C MET A 229 -0.35 4.16 -2.38
N ARG A 230 -0.55 2.86 -2.18
CA ARG A 230 0.19 2.07 -1.20
C ARG A 230 1.69 2.08 -1.48
N ILE A 231 2.09 1.80 -2.73
CA ILE A 231 3.49 1.84 -3.16
C ILE A 231 4.06 3.25 -2.95
N SER A 232 3.34 4.29 -3.35
CA SER A 232 3.73 5.68 -3.18
C SER A 232 3.92 6.06 -1.70
N MET A 233 3.03 5.62 -0.81
CA MET A 233 3.16 5.89 0.63
C MET A 233 4.41 5.23 1.22
N GLY A 234 4.70 3.98 0.85
CA GLY A 234 5.91 3.28 1.29
C GLY A 234 7.19 4.00 0.86
N ILE A 235 7.23 4.47 -0.41
CA ILE A 235 8.35 5.25 -0.93
C ILE A 235 8.43 6.62 -0.24
N ALA A 236 7.31 7.31 -0.05
CA ALA A 236 7.23 8.60 0.65
C ALA A 236 7.82 8.53 2.06
N TRP A 237 7.45 7.47 2.81
CA TRP A 237 7.97 7.24 4.16
C TRP A 237 9.49 6.97 4.17
N MET A 238 10.00 6.22 3.21
CA MET A 238 11.44 5.98 3.08
C MET A 238 12.20 7.27 2.71
N VAL A 239 11.65 8.06 1.81
CA VAL A 239 12.29 9.26 1.26
C VAL A 239 12.33 10.41 2.28
N ILE A 240 11.28 10.57 3.13
CA ILE A 240 11.27 11.65 4.12
C ILE A 240 12.42 11.54 5.09
N VAL A 241 12.77 10.33 5.54
CA VAL A 241 13.90 10.11 6.46
C VAL A 241 15.19 10.69 5.87
N ALA A 242 15.49 10.36 4.62
CA ALA A 242 16.68 10.86 3.94
C ALA A 242 16.62 12.38 3.66
N ALA A 243 15.45 12.92 3.30
CA ALA A 243 15.27 14.35 3.09
C ALA A 243 15.46 15.16 4.38
N GLU A 244 15.00 14.64 5.52
CA GLU A 244 15.17 15.27 6.82
C GLU A 244 16.61 15.21 7.35
N MET A 245 17.39 14.17 7.02
CA MET A 245 18.82 14.12 7.29
C MET A 245 19.58 15.26 6.59
N LEU A 246 19.12 15.66 5.41
CA LEU A 246 19.71 16.76 4.64
C LEU A 246 19.19 18.13 5.06
N SER A 247 17.91 18.20 5.49
CA SER A 247 17.26 19.48 5.77
C SER A 247 17.60 20.07 7.13
N GLY A 248 17.97 19.25 8.09
CA GLY A 248 18.13 19.68 9.48
C GLY A 248 16.80 20.01 10.17
N GLY A 249 16.86 20.43 11.42
CA GLY A 249 15.72 20.90 12.19
C GLY A 249 14.95 19.80 12.92
N THR A 250 13.68 19.52 12.55
CA THR A 250 12.84 18.55 13.25
C THR A 250 12.40 17.45 12.31
N GLY A 251 12.34 16.22 12.78
CA GLY A 251 11.89 15.03 12.04
C GLY A 251 12.69 13.80 12.43
N ILE A 252 12.16 12.62 12.14
CA ILE A 252 12.82 11.36 12.52
C ILE A 252 14.16 11.17 11.81
N GLY A 253 14.28 11.63 10.56
CA GLY A 253 15.52 11.60 9.81
C GLY A 253 16.58 12.53 10.43
N PHE A 254 16.18 13.73 10.84
CA PHE A 254 17.07 14.65 11.57
C PHE A 254 17.52 14.02 12.89
N PHE A 255 16.62 13.43 13.68
CA PHE A 255 16.96 12.74 14.92
C PHE A 255 18.02 11.64 14.71
N VAL A 256 17.88 10.83 13.64
CA VAL A 256 18.88 9.81 13.28
C VAL A 256 20.23 10.46 12.99
N TRP A 257 20.26 11.53 12.20
CA TRP A 257 21.49 12.22 11.82
C TRP A 257 22.16 12.91 13.01
N ASP A 258 21.38 13.56 13.86
CA ASP A 258 21.85 14.24 15.06
C ASP A 258 22.41 13.24 16.08
N SER A 259 21.70 12.14 16.32
CA SER A 259 22.18 11.04 17.17
C SER A 259 23.48 10.42 16.67
N TYR A 260 23.61 10.26 15.33
CA TYR A 260 24.85 9.76 14.73
C TYR A 260 26.01 10.73 14.94
N ASN A 261 25.82 12.03 14.68
CA ASN A 261 26.86 13.06 14.91
C ASN A 261 27.21 13.23 16.38
N GLY A 262 26.26 12.99 17.29
CA GLY A 262 26.46 12.94 18.73
C GLY A 262 27.09 11.63 19.23
N SER A 263 27.51 10.74 18.34
CA SER A 263 28.08 9.40 18.68
C SER A 263 27.15 8.53 19.54
N ASN A 264 25.84 8.76 19.47
CA ASN A 264 24.82 7.99 20.19
C ASN A 264 24.21 6.94 19.26
N LEU A 265 24.98 5.93 18.89
CA LEU A 265 24.55 4.85 18.01
C LEU A 265 23.40 3.99 18.56
N PRO A 266 23.24 3.76 19.88
CA PRO A 266 22.03 3.12 20.42
C PRO A 266 20.74 3.87 20.07
N ASN A 267 20.74 5.21 20.08
CA ASN A 267 19.57 6.00 19.66
C ASN A 267 19.30 5.88 18.15
N VAL A 268 20.36 5.81 17.33
CA VAL A 268 20.23 5.56 15.89
C VAL A 268 19.54 4.21 15.65
N ALA A 269 19.99 3.14 16.31
CA ALA A 269 19.39 1.81 16.20
C ALA A 269 17.94 1.80 16.69
N ALA A 270 17.63 2.47 17.81
CA ALA A 270 16.27 2.62 18.31
C ALA A 270 15.36 3.35 17.31
N ALA A 271 15.86 4.42 16.67
CA ALA A 271 15.12 5.16 15.65
C ALA A 271 14.83 4.30 14.41
N ILE A 272 15.76 3.43 13.97
CA ILE A 272 15.54 2.51 12.86
C ILE A 272 14.36 1.57 13.17
N PHE A 273 14.22 1.06 14.39
CA PHE A 273 13.06 0.26 14.78
C PHE A 273 11.76 1.06 14.71
N LEU A 274 11.75 2.30 15.20
CA LEU A 274 10.56 3.15 15.15
C LEU A 274 10.17 3.47 13.70
N ILE A 275 11.13 3.78 12.83
CA ILE A 275 10.89 4.00 11.40
C ILE A 275 10.28 2.77 10.77
N GLY A 276 10.83 1.58 11.05
CA GLY A 276 10.31 0.31 10.55
C GLY A 276 8.90 0.01 11.06
N PHE A 277 8.64 0.25 12.34
CA PHE A 277 7.32 0.04 12.95
C PHE A 277 6.25 0.97 12.35
N VAL A 278 6.57 2.26 12.18
CA VAL A 278 5.65 3.22 11.55
C VAL A 278 5.41 2.86 10.09
N GLY A 279 6.46 2.48 9.34
CA GLY A 279 6.32 2.00 7.97
C GLY A 279 5.40 0.79 7.85
N LEU A 280 5.55 -0.19 8.76
CA LEU A 280 4.66 -1.36 8.84
C LEU A 280 3.21 -0.96 9.15
N ALA A 281 3.00 -0.02 10.06
CA ALA A 281 1.66 0.47 10.42
C ALA A 281 0.99 1.17 9.23
N LEU A 282 1.72 1.99 8.48
CA LEU A 282 1.25 2.64 7.26
C LEU A 282 0.87 1.60 6.19
N ASP A 283 1.75 0.62 5.95
CA ASP A 283 1.48 -0.46 4.99
C ASP A 283 0.25 -1.29 5.39
N TYR A 284 0.10 -1.62 6.66
CA TYR A 284 -1.07 -2.32 7.19
C TYR A 284 -2.37 -1.51 6.99
N GLY A 285 -2.32 -0.19 7.20
CA GLY A 285 -3.45 0.70 6.93
C GLY A 285 -3.89 0.65 5.46
N PHE A 286 -2.93 0.74 4.53
CA PHE A 286 -3.21 0.63 3.10
C PHE A 286 -3.67 -0.77 2.68
N ASN A 287 -3.14 -1.84 3.28
CA ASN A 287 -3.62 -3.20 3.05
C ASN A 287 -5.10 -3.36 3.42
N LYS A 288 -5.51 -2.81 4.56
CA LYS A 288 -6.94 -2.80 4.95
C LYS A 288 -7.80 -2.00 3.97
N LEU A 289 -7.32 -0.86 3.50
CA LEU A 289 -8.01 -0.06 2.51
C LEU A 289 -8.16 -0.83 1.20
N GLN A 290 -7.08 -1.44 0.71
CA GLN A 290 -7.07 -2.27 -0.49
C GLN A 290 -8.04 -3.45 -0.40
N ALA A 291 -8.08 -4.13 0.75
CA ALA A 291 -8.99 -5.26 0.98
C ALA A 291 -10.48 -4.84 0.93
N ARG A 292 -10.81 -3.58 1.24
CA ARG A 292 -12.18 -3.04 1.16
C ARG A 292 -12.61 -2.71 -0.26
N VAL A 293 -11.66 -2.33 -1.13
CA VAL A 293 -11.94 -1.93 -2.51
C VAL A 293 -11.68 -3.03 -3.53
N ALA A 294 -10.99 -4.11 -3.13
CA ALA A 294 -10.84 -5.29 -3.96
C ALA A 294 -12.21 -5.91 -4.26
N PHE A 295 -12.49 -6.17 -5.55
CA PHE A 295 -13.68 -6.93 -5.91
C PHE A 295 -13.54 -8.33 -5.32
N LYS A 296 -14.55 -8.76 -4.54
CA LYS A 296 -14.72 -10.17 -4.25
C LYS A 296 -15.12 -10.82 -5.57
N GLU A 297 -14.20 -11.53 -6.21
CA GLU A 297 -14.59 -12.48 -7.25
C GLU A 297 -15.61 -13.42 -6.62
N VAL A 298 -16.85 -13.34 -7.11
CA VAL A 298 -17.89 -14.32 -6.79
C VAL A 298 -17.49 -15.57 -7.56
N ALA A 299 -16.85 -16.52 -6.85
CA ALA A 299 -16.52 -17.83 -7.34
C ALA A 299 -17.79 -18.67 -7.49
#